data_e5d7cd1ea42e3e17dce80108ed5096a5
#
_entry.id   e5d7cd1ea42e3e17dce80108ed5096a5
#
_cell.length_a   1.000
_cell.length_b   1.000
_cell.length_c   1.000
_cell.angle_alpha   90.00
_cell.angle_beta   90.00
_cell.angle_gamma   90.00
#
_symmetry.space_group_name_H-M   'P 1'
#
loop_
_entity.id
_entity.type
_entity.pdbx_description
1 polymer ?
#
loop_
_entity_poly.entity_id
_entity_poly.type
_entity_poly.pdbx_seq_one_letter_code
_entity_poly.pdbx_strand_id
1 'polypeptide(L)'
;MKKYLIAGMVIEFDYRYDQYFKNNIENYIYEGDRDVDHTIVVKYALELEPPTSKLHRIFSKSVSGLKAYMNYDEDFRNIEIWIDEDTFTDAATAEYVYTGMIFLELAQRHGLLPLHGSAINYKGDVLLFAAPSGTGKSTHARMWKHLYKDDVSWVNDDKPLLDVTKDGIYVYGAPFSGQYSSNTNERKPLKAIVFLKQGITDHVEKLDKKEALKHLMTNTLRPNEEKLWDQALKHFDQIIEDIPIYMLDASLSTSAVKAVKKAIYG
;
A
#
# COMPACT_ATOMS: atom_id res chain seq x y z
N MET A 1 6.06 -17.94 15.50
CA MET A 1 5.48 -16.91 14.59
C MET A 1 4.45 -16.10 15.35
N LYS A 2 4.24 -14.83 14.98
CA LYS A 2 3.19 -13.96 15.55
C LYS A 2 2.06 -13.83 14.53
N LYS A 3 0.83 -13.67 15.05
CA LYS A 3 -0.34 -13.37 14.21
C LYS A 3 -0.59 -11.87 14.16
N TYR A 4 -1.00 -11.40 12.99
CA TYR A 4 -1.33 -10.00 12.74
C TYR A 4 -2.67 -9.89 12.04
N LEU A 5 -3.52 -8.95 12.45
CA LEU A 5 -4.74 -8.61 11.74
C LEU A 5 -4.48 -7.35 10.92
N ILE A 6 -4.37 -7.50 9.61
CA ILE A 6 -4.04 -6.41 8.69
C ILE A 6 -5.10 -6.33 7.61
N ALA A 7 -5.81 -5.22 7.55
CA ALA A 7 -6.87 -4.98 6.56
C ALA A 7 -7.88 -6.13 6.45
N GLY A 8 -8.26 -6.71 7.58
CA GLY A 8 -9.21 -7.82 7.67
C GLY A 8 -8.63 -9.22 7.52
N MET A 9 -7.38 -9.38 7.09
CA MET A 9 -6.67 -10.65 6.96
C MET A 9 -5.93 -11.00 8.24
N VAL A 10 -6.02 -12.24 8.71
CA VAL A 10 -5.17 -12.79 9.78
C VAL A 10 -3.95 -13.44 9.13
N ILE A 11 -2.80 -12.82 9.28
CA ILE A 11 -1.54 -13.28 8.70
C ILE A 11 -0.60 -13.74 9.81
N GLU A 12 -0.13 -14.97 9.72
CA GLU A 12 0.97 -15.47 10.52
C GLU A 12 2.28 -15.17 9.80
N PHE A 13 3.21 -14.46 10.47
CA PHE A 13 4.38 -13.94 9.80
C PHE A 13 5.65 -14.25 10.58
N ASP A 14 6.63 -14.88 9.93
CA ASP A 14 7.95 -15.17 10.45
C ASP A 14 9.01 -14.48 9.60
N TYR A 15 9.72 -13.53 10.21
CA TYR A 15 10.76 -12.70 9.59
C TYR A 15 11.95 -12.56 10.54
N ARG A 16 13.13 -12.26 9.99
CA ARG A 16 14.38 -12.16 10.76
C ARG A 16 14.69 -10.72 11.20
N TYR A 17 14.45 -9.76 10.32
CA TYR A 17 14.88 -8.38 10.52
C TYR A 17 13.72 -7.48 10.92
N ASP A 18 13.77 -6.94 12.13
CA ASP A 18 12.71 -6.09 12.69
C ASP A 18 12.90 -4.58 12.45
N GLN A 19 14.07 -4.18 11.89
CA GLN A 19 14.41 -2.77 11.72
C GLN A 19 13.39 -1.97 10.89
N TYR A 20 12.72 -2.62 9.92
CA TYR A 20 11.64 -2.01 9.13
C TYR A 20 10.24 -2.29 9.72
N PHE A 21 10.07 -3.38 10.46
CA PHE A 21 8.78 -3.83 10.98
C PHE A 21 8.48 -3.35 12.39
N LYS A 22 9.48 -3.14 13.24
CA LYS A 22 9.33 -2.90 14.68
C LYS A 22 8.30 -1.83 15.01
N ASN A 23 8.33 -0.69 14.34
CA ASN A 23 7.40 0.41 14.59
C ASN A 23 6.17 0.39 13.67
N ASN A 24 6.14 -0.49 12.68
CA ASN A 24 5.08 -0.54 11.67
C ASN A 24 4.09 -1.66 11.92
N ILE A 25 4.52 -2.78 12.50
CA ILE A 25 3.73 -4.01 12.58
C ILE A 25 3.14 -4.27 13.98
N GLU A 26 3.70 -3.68 15.04
CA GLU A 26 3.24 -3.93 16.42
C GLU A 26 1.76 -3.57 16.64
N ASN A 27 1.27 -2.51 15.98
CA ASN A 27 -0.14 -2.09 16.06
C ASN A 27 -1.11 -3.06 15.38
N TYR A 28 -0.60 -4.08 14.70
CA TYR A 28 -1.38 -5.07 13.98
C TYR A 28 -1.37 -6.43 14.66
N ILE A 29 -0.67 -6.60 15.81
CA ILE A 29 -0.64 -7.86 16.57
C ILE A 29 -2.07 -8.30 16.89
N TYR A 30 -2.36 -9.57 16.65
CA TYR A 30 -3.67 -10.18 16.84
C TYR A 30 -3.59 -11.37 17.81
N GLU A 31 -4.31 -11.29 18.91
CA GLU A 31 -4.38 -12.32 19.95
C GLU A 31 -5.74 -13.06 19.96
N GLY A 32 -6.59 -12.81 18.93
CA GLY A 32 -7.88 -13.44 18.83
C GLY A 32 -7.82 -14.89 18.30
N ASP A 33 -8.98 -15.51 18.17
CA ASP A 33 -9.20 -16.93 17.86
C ASP A 33 -9.56 -17.22 16.40
N ARG A 34 -9.57 -16.18 15.52
CA ARG A 34 -9.81 -16.40 14.09
C ARG A 34 -8.71 -17.28 13.50
N ASP A 35 -9.11 -18.12 12.55
CA ASP A 35 -8.18 -18.91 11.74
C ASP A 35 -7.20 -18.00 10.97
N VAL A 36 -6.01 -18.53 10.70
CA VAL A 36 -4.98 -17.86 9.88
C VAL A 36 -5.38 -17.98 8.41
N ASP A 37 -5.48 -16.82 7.76
CA ASP A 37 -5.76 -16.76 6.31
C ASP A 37 -4.49 -17.10 5.51
N HIS A 38 -3.34 -16.57 5.94
CA HIS A 38 -2.05 -16.74 5.26
C HIS A 38 -0.91 -16.90 6.25
N THR A 39 0.04 -17.78 5.93
CA THR A 39 1.32 -17.94 6.63
C THR A 39 2.45 -17.52 5.69
N ILE A 40 3.26 -16.56 6.13
CA ILE A 40 4.44 -16.08 5.38
C ILE A 40 5.69 -16.38 6.20
N VAL A 41 6.60 -17.18 5.65
CA VAL A 41 7.87 -17.54 6.27
C VAL A 41 9.02 -17.07 5.39
N VAL A 42 9.94 -16.29 5.96
CA VAL A 42 11.17 -15.90 5.25
C VAL A 42 12.31 -16.82 5.64
N LYS A 43 12.95 -17.39 4.64
CA LYS A 43 14.07 -18.33 4.76
C LYS A 43 15.31 -17.77 4.07
N TYR A 44 16.46 -18.12 4.59
CA TYR A 44 17.76 -17.66 4.10
C TYR A 44 18.69 -18.84 3.84
N ALA A 45 19.48 -18.75 2.77
CA ALA A 45 20.57 -19.69 2.48
C ALA A 45 21.72 -18.94 1.81
N LEU A 46 22.96 -19.47 1.93
CA LEU A 46 24.16 -18.92 1.29
C LEU A 46 24.14 -19.21 -0.19
N GLU A 47 23.57 -20.08 -0.77
CA GLU A 47 23.34 -20.36 -2.18
C GLU A 47 21.93 -20.93 -2.34
N LEU A 48 21.12 -20.35 -3.19
CA LEU A 48 19.77 -20.83 -3.41
C LEU A 48 19.75 -21.93 -4.45
N GLU A 49 19.32 -23.13 -4.02
CA GLU A 49 18.96 -24.19 -4.95
C GLU A 49 17.71 -23.83 -5.75
N PRO A 50 17.57 -24.32 -6.99
CA PRO A 50 16.35 -24.13 -7.75
C PRO A 50 15.11 -24.62 -6.99
N PRO A 51 13.98 -23.89 -7.07
CA PRO A 51 12.77 -24.29 -6.37
C PRO A 51 12.27 -25.65 -6.88
N THR A 52 11.98 -26.56 -5.96
CA THR A 52 11.42 -27.89 -6.26
C THR A 52 9.88 -27.87 -6.34
N SER A 53 9.24 -26.86 -5.76
CA SER A 53 7.80 -26.66 -5.86
C SER A 53 7.39 -26.32 -7.29
N LYS A 54 6.28 -26.89 -7.76
CA LYS A 54 5.67 -26.52 -9.05
C LYS A 54 5.13 -25.10 -9.04
N LEU A 55 4.63 -24.65 -7.90
CA LEU A 55 4.13 -23.29 -7.70
C LEU A 55 5.22 -22.46 -7.04
N HIS A 56 5.94 -21.72 -7.87
CA HIS A 56 6.99 -20.82 -7.43
C HIS A 56 7.04 -19.57 -8.32
N ARG A 57 7.67 -18.51 -7.79
CA ARG A 57 7.95 -17.28 -8.53
C ARG A 57 9.36 -16.80 -8.20
N ILE A 58 10.15 -16.55 -9.23
CA ILE A 58 11.49 -15.97 -9.07
C ILE A 58 11.38 -14.46 -8.98
N PHE A 59 11.88 -13.87 -7.91
CA PHE A 59 11.93 -12.42 -7.70
C PHE A 59 13.19 -11.82 -8.29
N SER A 60 14.34 -12.46 -8.06
CA SER A 60 15.63 -11.96 -8.50
C SER A 60 16.58 -13.09 -8.83
N LYS A 61 17.38 -12.87 -9.87
CA LYS A 61 18.50 -13.73 -10.29
C LYS A 61 19.65 -12.90 -10.83
N SER A 62 20.87 -13.43 -10.72
CA SER A 62 22.07 -12.86 -11.31
C SER A 62 22.81 -13.90 -12.15
N VAL A 63 23.96 -13.55 -12.72
CA VAL A 63 24.83 -14.49 -13.44
C VAL A 63 25.31 -15.63 -12.52
N SER A 64 25.50 -15.35 -11.22
CA SER A 64 25.94 -16.34 -10.22
C SER A 64 24.81 -17.24 -9.68
N GLY A 65 23.56 -17.06 -10.09
CA GLY A 65 22.45 -17.92 -9.66
C GLY A 65 21.22 -17.17 -9.17
N LEU A 66 20.31 -17.89 -8.49
CA LEU A 66 19.10 -17.35 -7.87
C LEU A 66 19.46 -16.48 -6.68
N LYS A 67 18.73 -15.38 -6.51
CA LYS A 67 18.91 -14.42 -5.43
C LYS A 67 17.70 -14.31 -4.50
N ALA A 68 16.52 -14.44 -5.04
CA ALA A 68 15.29 -14.57 -4.27
C ALA A 68 14.19 -15.24 -5.08
N TYR A 69 13.41 -16.07 -4.43
CA TYR A 69 12.19 -16.67 -4.97
C TYR A 69 11.18 -16.95 -3.86
N MET A 70 9.96 -17.24 -4.25
CA MET A 70 8.94 -17.77 -3.33
C MET A 70 8.40 -19.10 -3.83
N ASN A 71 8.06 -19.98 -2.89
CA ASN A 71 7.16 -21.11 -3.08
C ASN A 71 5.82 -20.76 -2.46
N TYR A 72 4.73 -21.26 -3.03
CA TYR A 72 3.37 -21.03 -2.50
C TYR A 72 2.46 -22.21 -2.85
N ASP A 73 1.34 -22.36 -2.15
CA ASP A 73 0.26 -23.28 -2.51
C ASP A 73 -0.80 -22.58 -3.39
N GLU A 74 -1.72 -23.35 -3.95
CA GLU A 74 -2.74 -22.84 -4.90
C GLU A 74 -3.59 -21.71 -4.31
N ASP A 75 -3.88 -21.76 -3.02
CA ASP A 75 -4.71 -20.80 -2.30
C ASP A 75 -3.89 -19.68 -1.64
N PHE A 76 -2.56 -19.67 -1.81
CA PHE A 76 -1.66 -18.73 -1.14
C PHE A 76 -1.76 -18.77 0.39
N ARG A 77 -2.19 -19.90 0.98
CA ARG A 77 -2.25 -20.08 2.43
C ARG A 77 -0.87 -20.17 3.06
N ASN A 78 0.05 -20.89 2.38
CA ASN A 78 1.42 -21.08 2.84
C ASN A 78 2.39 -20.52 1.81
N ILE A 79 3.19 -19.55 2.24
CA ILE A 79 4.14 -18.85 1.39
C ILE A 79 5.51 -18.89 2.06
N GLU A 80 6.51 -19.40 1.35
CA GLU A 80 7.90 -19.39 1.75
C GLU A 80 8.69 -18.47 0.83
N ILE A 81 9.31 -17.45 1.38
CA ILE A 81 10.20 -16.53 0.65
C ILE A 81 11.63 -16.94 0.96
N TRP A 82 12.40 -17.27 -0.07
CA TRP A 82 13.80 -17.64 0.03
C TRP A 82 14.69 -16.50 -0.45
N ILE A 83 15.70 -16.13 0.34
CA ILE A 83 16.62 -15.02 0.08
C ILE A 83 18.06 -15.54 0.19
N ASP A 84 18.88 -15.29 -0.83
CA ASP A 84 20.31 -15.53 -0.81
C ASP A 84 21.00 -14.48 0.09
N GLU A 85 21.56 -14.95 1.21
CA GLU A 85 22.11 -14.11 2.27
C GLU A 85 23.38 -13.37 1.82
N ASP A 86 24.19 -13.95 0.93
CA ASP A 86 25.46 -13.37 0.47
C ASP A 86 25.30 -12.29 -0.60
N THR A 87 24.15 -12.22 -1.26
CA THR A 87 24.01 -11.36 -2.43
C THR A 87 23.42 -10.00 -2.12
N PHE A 88 22.64 -9.90 -1.07
CA PHE A 88 22.07 -8.63 -0.69
C PHE A 88 22.99 -7.93 0.32
N THR A 89 23.51 -6.77 -0.07
CA THR A 89 24.24 -5.87 0.84
C THR A 89 23.36 -5.40 2.01
N ASP A 90 22.04 -5.50 1.85
CA ASP A 90 21.04 -5.25 2.89
C ASP A 90 19.90 -6.28 2.78
N ALA A 91 20.11 -7.43 3.42
CA ALA A 91 19.10 -8.50 3.49
C ALA A 91 17.80 -8.08 4.18
N ALA A 92 17.86 -7.13 5.12
CA ALA A 92 16.68 -6.59 5.77
C ALA A 92 15.80 -5.78 4.81
N THR A 93 16.40 -4.99 3.92
CA THR A 93 15.66 -4.32 2.85
C THR A 93 15.02 -5.33 1.90
N ALA A 94 15.75 -6.38 1.50
CA ALA A 94 15.21 -7.42 0.64
C ALA A 94 14.01 -8.13 1.28
N GLU A 95 14.13 -8.50 2.56
CA GLU A 95 13.04 -9.10 3.33
C GLU A 95 11.79 -8.20 3.34
N TYR A 96 11.96 -6.93 3.72
CA TYR A 96 10.86 -5.98 3.77
C TYR A 96 10.19 -5.76 2.40
N VAL A 97 10.98 -5.64 1.34
CA VAL A 97 10.45 -5.42 -0.02
C VAL A 97 9.68 -6.64 -0.52
N TYR A 98 10.24 -7.86 -0.41
CA TYR A 98 9.57 -9.05 -0.91
C TYR A 98 8.34 -9.42 -0.10
N THR A 99 8.40 -9.31 1.23
CA THR A 99 7.22 -9.53 2.08
C THR A 99 6.13 -8.49 1.81
N GLY A 100 6.51 -7.23 1.59
CA GLY A 100 5.59 -6.17 1.19
C GLY A 100 4.92 -6.42 -0.17
N MET A 101 5.68 -6.89 -1.16
CA MET A 101 5.11 -7.26 -2.48
C MET A 101 4.08 -8.39 -2.35
N ILE A 102 4.40 -9.42 -1.57
CA ILE A 102 3.48 -10.54 -1.33
C ILE A 102 2.24 -10.07 -0.59
N PHE A 103 2.41 -9.29 0.48
CA PHE A 103 1.28 -8.73 1.22
C PHE A 103 0.31 -7.94 0.33
N LEU A 104 0.84 -7.11 -0.58
CA LEU A 104 0.00 -6.35 -1.51
C LEU A 104 -0.73 -7.24 -2.51
N GLU A 105 -0.14 -8.34 -2.94
CA GLU A 105 -0.82 -9.35 -3.77
C GLU A 105 -1.92 -10.06 -2.99
N LEU A 106 -1.68 -10.44 -1.73
CA LEU A 106 -2.71 -11.00 -0.85
C LEU A 106 -3.87 -10.02 -0.65
N ALA A 107 -3.56 -8.74 -0.43
CA ALA A 107 -4.58 -7.71 -0.33
C ALA A 107 -5.47 -7.65 -1.60
N GLN A 108 -4.88 -7.73 -2.79
CA GLN A 108 -5.65 -7.80 -4.05
C GLN A 108 -6.53 -9.06 -4.12
N ARG A 109 -6.04 -10.22 -3.69
CA ARG A 109 -6.82 -11.46 -3.63
C ARG A 109 -7.99 -11.39 -2.66
N HIS A 110 -7.87 -10.59 -1.62
CA HIS A 110 -8.95 -10.28 -0.66
C HIS A 110 -9.84 -9.10 -1.09
N GLY A 111 -9.74 -8.66 -2.33
CA GLY A 111 -10.62 -7.63 -2.86
C GLY A 111 -10.21 -6.20 -2.58
N LEU A 112 -9.03 -5.98 -2.01
CA LEU A 112 -8.52 -4.64 -1.75
C LEU A 112 -7.75 -4.10 -2.96
N LEU A 113 -7.74 -2.78 -3.12
CA LEU A 113 -7.03 -2.10 -4.19
C LEU A 113 -5.86 -1.29 -3.61
N PRO A 114 -4.61 -1.77 -3.72
CA PRO A 114 -3.43 -0.99 -3.31
C PRO A 114 -3.19 0.19 -4.25
N LEU A 115 -3.14 1.40 -3.72
CA LEU A 115 -2.85 2.61 -4.48
C LEU A 115 -1.56 3.27 -3.98
N HIS A 116 -0.65 3.61 -4.89
CA HIS A 116 0.59 4.32 -4.53
C HIS A 116 0.27 5.76 -4.13
N GLY A 117 0.23 6.03 -2.84
CA GLY A 117 -0.20 7.30 -2.32
C GLY A 117 0.12 7.50 -0.83
N SER A 118 -0.13 8.71 -0.36
CA SER A 118 -0.10 9.07 1.06
C SER A 118 -1.52 9.35 1.52
N ALA A 119 -2.03 8.58 2.46
CA ALA A 119 -3.38 8.73 3.02
C ALA A 119 -3.31 9.33 4.42
N ILE A 120 -4.07 10.39 4.64
CA ILE A 120 -4.28 11.01 5.94
C ILE A 120 -5.76 10.98 6.32
N ASN A 121 -6.02 10.88 7.60
CA ASN A 121 -7.35 11.12 8.16
C ASN A 121 -7.42 12.60 8.59
N TYR A 122 -8.41 13.33 8.09
CA TYR A 122 -8.74 14.68 8.52
C TYR A 122 -10.16 14.69 9.09
N LYS A 123 -10.29 14.81 10.40
CA LYS A 123 -11.58 14.86 11.12
C LYS A 123 -12.53 13.69 10.85
N GLY A 124 -12.00 12.50 10.62
CA GLY A 124 -12.79 11.31 10.33
C GLY A 124 -12.84 10.91 8.86
N ASP A 125 -12.52 11.81 7.94
CA ASP A 125 -12.48 11.60 6.50
C ASP A 125 -11.06 11.30 6.01
N VAL A 126 -10.88 10.32 5.13
CA VAL A 126 -9.58 10.07 4.50
C VAL A 126 -9.43 10.90 3.23
N LEU A 127 -8.31 11.63 3.15
CA LEU A 127 -7.81 12.25 1.94
C LEU A 127 -6.60 11.45 1.45
N LEU A 128 -6.67 11.00 0.20
CA LEU A 128 -5.61 10.20 -0.41
C LEU A 128 -4.89 11.01 -1.49
N PHE A 129 -3.60 11.24 -1.30
CA PHE A 129 -2.73 11.96 -2.23
C PHE A 129 -1.92 10.97 -3.05
N ALA A 130 -2.11 10.96 -4.36
CA ALA A 130 -1.44 10.03 -5.27
C ALA A 130 -0.62 10.76 -6.33
N ALA A 131 0.52 10.22 -6.70
CA ALA A 131 1.38 10.73 -7.78
C ALA A 131 2.54 9.75 -8.03
N PRO A 132 3.32 9.89 -9.09
CA PRO A 132 4.59 9.21 -9.26
C PRO A 132 5.54 9.43 -8.08
N SER A 133 6.52 8.52 -7.91
CA SER A 133 7.54 8.68 -6.86
C SER A 133 8.29 10.02 -7.00
N GLY A 134 8.63 10.64 -5.87
CA GLY A 134 9.35 11.91 -5.85
C GLY A 134 8.52 13.17 -6.14
N THR A 135 7.22 13.06 -6.45
CA THR A 135 6.36 14.23 -6.74
C THR A 135 6.01 15.07 -5.52
N GLY A 136 6.14 14.53 -4.29
CA GLY A 136 5.90 15.29 -3.06
C GLY A 136 4.63 14.87 -2.28
N LYS A 137 4.06 13.68 -2.51
CA LYS A 137 2.89 13.15 -1.78
C LYS A 137 3.05 13.25 -0.26
N SER A 138 4.07 12.61 0.27
CA SER A 138 4.36 12.60 1.72
C SER A 138 4.65 13.99 2.26
N THR A 139 5.27 14.86 1.45
CA THR A 139 5.50 16.26 1.83
C THR A 139 4.19 17.01 1.94
N HIS A 140 3.28 16.86 0.98
CA HIS A 140 1.95 17.47 1.01
C HIS A 140 1.14 16.97 2.22
N ALA A 141 1.14 15.67 2.48
CA ALA A 141 0.49 15.08 3.66
C ALA A 141 1.06 15.63 4.99
N ARG A 142 2.40 15.80 5.09
CA ARG A 142 3.02 16.44 6.27
C ARG A 142 2.62 17.91 6.42
N MET A 143 2.44 18.64 5.32
CA MET A 143 1.95 20.02 5.39
C MET A 143 0.52 20.09 5.95
N TRP A 144 -0.34 19.12 5.63
CA TRP A 144 -1.64 18.99 6.29
C TRP A 144 -1.49 18.78 7.80
N LYS A 145 -0.63 17.84 8.22
CA LYS A 145 -0.36 17.60 9.66
C LYS A 145 0.21 18.82 10.35
N HIS A 146 1.12 19.55 9.69
CA HIS A 146 1.69 20.78 10.24
C HIS A 146 0.62 21.86 10.43
N LEU A 147 -0.26 22.06 9.44
CA LEU A 147 -1.27 23.13 9.45
C LEU A 147 -2.45 22.82 10.38
N TYR A 148 -2.92 21.59 10.43
CA TYR A 148 -4.12 21.19 11.17
C TYR A 148 -3.85 20.31 12.39
N LYS A 149 -2.60 20.04 12.70
CA LYS A 149 -2.12 19.37 13.95
C LYS A 149 -2.96 18.14 14.34
N ASP A 150 -3.71 18.23 15.43
CA ASP A 150 -4.46 17.12 16.02
C ASP A 150 -5.69 16.70 15.21
N ASP A 151 -6.17 17.57 14.31
CA ASP A 151 -7.21 17.23 13.36
C ASP A 151 -6.76 16.24 12.28
N VAL A 152 -5.44 16.01 12.14
CA VAL A 152 -4.84 15.13 11.12
C VAL A 152 -4.09 13.98 11.77
N SER A 153 -4.37 12.75 11.33
CA SER A 153 -3.55 11.56 11.63
C SER A 153 -3.17 10.83 10.33
N TRP A 154 -2.10 10.04 10.40
CA TRP A 154 -1.72 9.17 9.28
C TRP A 154 -2.66 7.98 9.20
N VAL A 155 -2.95 7.55 7.97
CA VAL A 155 -3.57 6.25 7.68
C VAL A 155 -2.51 5.33 7.10
N ASN A 156 -1.83 5.76 6.01
CA ASN A 156 -0.68 5.06 5.44
C ASN A 156 0.11 5.99 4.52
N ASP A 157 1.44 5.93 4.59
CA ASP A 157 2.32 6.64 3.66
C ASP A 157 3.06 5.62 2.80
N ASP A 158 2.69 5.45 1.56
CA ASP A 158 3.22 4.64 0.46
C ASP A 158 2.17 3.75 -0.25
N LYS A 159 1.49 2.84 0.46
CA LYS A 159 0.57 1.86 -0.15
C LYS A 159 -0.72 1.68 0.67
N PRO A 160 -1.54 2.75 0.83
CA PRO A 160 -2.87 2.58 1.41
C PRO A 160 -3.70 1.59 0.59
N LEU A 161 -4.55 0.82 1.28
CA LEU A 161 -5.41 -0.18 0.67
C LEU A 161 -6.85 0.34 0.63
N LEU A 162 -7.41 0.46 -0.56
CA LEU A 162 -8.80 0.84 -0.73
C LEU A 162 -9.68 -0.40 -0.63
N ASP A 163 -10.69 -0.33 0.22
CA ASP A 163 -11.74 -1.33 0.40
C ASP A 163 -13.03 -0.79 -0.23
N VAL A 164 -13.33 -1.32 -1.42
CA VAL A 164 -14.47 -0.89 -2.25
C VAL A 164 -15.64 -1.83 -2.00
N THR A 165 -16.63 -1.33 -1.27
CA THR A 165 -17.80 -2.10 -0.87
C THR A 165 -19.10 -1.46 -1.36
N LYS A 166 -20.22 -2.18 -1.22
CA LYS A 166 -21.56 -1.64 -1.55
C LYS A 166 -21.98 -0.50 -0.63
N ASP A 167 -21.43 -0.47 0.59
CA ASP A 167 -21.80 0.52 1.62
C ASP A 167 -20.91 1.76 1.59
N GLY A 168 -19.92 1.78 0.70
CA GLY A 168 -18.98 2.88 0.51
C GLY A 168 -17.54 2.44 0.30
N ILE A 169 -16.68 3.42 0.15
CA ILE A 169 -15.25 3.20 -0.09
C ILE A 169 -14.46 3.63 1.14
N TYR A 170 -13.62 2.74 1.60
CA TYR A 170 -12.82 2.94 2.81
C TYR A 170 -11.34 2.76 2.51
N VAL A 171 -10.50 3.21 3.44
CA VAL A 171 -9.05 3.05 3.34
C VAL A 171 -8.52 2.39 4.60
N TYR A 172 -7.75 1.34 4.41
CA TYR A 172 -6.96 0.71 5.47
C TYR A 172 -5.52 1.23 5.46
N GLY A 173 -4.97 1.38 6.65
CA GLY A 173 -3.53 1.40 6.83
C GLY A 173 -2.95 -0.02 6.80
N ALA A 174 -1.64 -0.09 6.56
CA ALA A 174 -0.88 -1.33 6.53
C ALA A 174 0.53 -1.11 7.08
N PRO A 175 1.21 -2.14 7.61
CA PRO A 175 2.54 -1.99 8.20
C PRO A 175 3.62 -1.65 7.16
N PHE A 176 3.35 -1.84 5.88
CA PHE A 176 4.23 -1.48 4.77
C PHE A 176 3.98 -0.03 4.36
N SER A 177 4.68 0.92 4.99
CA SER A 177 4.46 2.37 4.85
C SER A 177 5.70 3.15 4.41
N GLY A 178 6.61 2.51 3.65
CA GLY A 178 7.80 3.15 3.10
C GLY A 178 8.85 3.49 4.17
N GLN A 179 9.54 4.62 4.00
CA GLN A 179 10.66 5.02 4.88
C GLN A 179 10.23 5.53 6.26
N TYR A 180 8.95 5.81 6.46
CA TYR A 180 8.43 6.40 7.69
C TYR A 180 7.37 5.48 8.29
N SER A 181 7.40 5.32 9.61
CA SER A 181 6.39 4.56 10.38
C SER A 181 5.03 5.31 10.42
N SER A 182 4.53 5.69 9.26
CA SER A 182 3.34 6.54 9.11
C SER A 182 2.15 5.69 8.68
N ASN A 183 1.66 4.86 9.60
CA ASN A 183 0.47 4.02 9.38
C ASN A 183 -0.32 3.80 10.66
N THR A 184 -1.56 3.37 10.53
CA THR A 184 -2.45 2.96 11.62
C THR A 184 -3.23 1.71 11.21
N ASN A 185 -3.60 0.88 12.18
CA ASN A 185 -4.47 -0.28 11.96
C ASN A 185 -5.95 0.15 12.04
N GLU A 186 -6.37 1.02 11.13
CA GLU A 186 -7.73 1.55 11.11
C GLU A 186 -8.33 1.45 9.70
N ARG A 187 -9.65 1.34 9.65
CA ARG A 187 -10.48 1.43 8.43
C ARG A 187 -11.30 2.70 8.51
N LYS A 188 -11.12 3.63 7.57
CA LYS A 188 -11.81 4.92 7.58
C LYS A 188 -12.41 5.25 6.20
N PRO A 189 -13.52 6.02 6.14
CA PRO A 189 -14.17 6.37 4.88
C PRO A 189 -13.28 7.27 4.03
N LEU A 190 -13.21 6.96 2.73
CA LEU A 190 -12.52 7.78 1.73
C LEU A 190 -13.38 8.97 1.34
N LYS A 191 -12.86 10.17 1.50
CA LYS A 191 -13.55 11.41 1.14
C LYS A 191 -13.22 11.91 -0.26
N ALA A 192 -11.93 11.86 -0.62
CA ALA A 192 -11.44 12.31 -1.91
C ALA A 192 -10.08 11.70 -2.26
N ILE A 193 -9.81 11.60 -3.56
CA ILE A 193 -8.48 11.31 -4.11
C ILE A 193 -7.96 12.57 -4.79
N VAL A 194 -6.73 12.96 -4.49
CA VAL A 194 -6.07 14.12 -5.08
C VAL A 194 -4.78 13.67 -5.76
N PHE A 195 -4.74 13.70 -7.06
CA PHE A 195 -3.53 13.48 -7.82
C PHE A 195 -2.67 14.75 -7.82
N LEU A 196 -1.36 14.59 -7.57
CA LEU A 196 -0.42 15.71 -7.49
C LEU A 196 0.41 15.80 -8.75
N LYS A 197 0.58 17.01 -9.23
CA LYS A 197 1.54 17.43 -10.24
C LYS A 197 2.38 18.56 -9.65
N GLN A 198 3.70 18.52 -9.83
CA GLN A 198 4.55 19.63 -9.42
C GLN A 198 4.25 20.88 -10.24
N GLY A 199 4.04 22.00 -9.57
CA GLY A 199 3.72 23.28 -10.18
C GLY A 199 3.88 24.44 -9.19
N ILE A 200 3.38 25.59 -9.55
CA ILE A 200 3.54 26.84 -8.79
C ILE A 200 2.22 27.57 -8.53
N THR A 201 1.10 27.05 -9.07
CA THR A 201 -0.16 27.81 -9.09
C THR A 201 -1.10 27.44 -7.93
N ASP A 202 -0.89 26.30 -7.28
CA ASP A 202 -1.80 25.72 -6.27
C ASP A 202 -3.25 25.59 -6.77
N HIS A 203 -3.40 25.31 -8.08
CA HIS A 203 -4.69 25.15 -8.72
C HIS A 203 -5.22 23.74 -8.50
N VAL A 204 -6.50 23.66 -8.10
CA VAL A 204 -7.23 22.38 -7.93
C VAL A 204 -8.37 22.32 -8.92
N GLU A 205 -8.41 21.26 -9.70
CA GLU A 205 -9.50 20.98 -10.64
C GLU A 205 -10.07 19.58 -10.40
N LYS A 206 -11.39 19.42 -10.57
CA LYS A 206 -12.02 18.10 -10.53
C LYS A 206 -11.77 17.41 -11.87
N LEU A 207 -11.27 16.18 -11.82
CA LEU A 207 -11.01 15.37 -13.02
C LEU A 207 -12.32 14.83 -13.60
N ASP A 208 -12.38 14.74 -14.91
CA ASP A 208 -13.39 13.95 -15.60
C ASP A 208 -13.11 12.44 -15.43
N LYS A 209 -14.11 11.61 -15.79
CA LYS A 209 -14.04 10.14 -15.62
C LYS A 209 -12.87 9.51 -16.36
N LYS A 210 -12.53 10.00 -17.54
CA LYS A 210 -11.46 9.46 -18.40
C LYS A 210 -10.09 9.73 -17.80
N GLU A 211 -9.84 10.96 -17.39
CA GLU A 211 -8.56 11.34 -16.73
C GLU A 211 -8.44 10.67 -15.37
N ALA A 212 -9.53 10.59 -14.58
CA ALA A 212 -9.55 9.88 -13.31
C ALA A 212 -9.16 8.41 -13.47
N LEU A 213 -9.74 7.69 -14.45
CA LEU A 213 -9.41 6.29 -14.74
C LEU A 213 -7.92 6.12 -15.10
N LYS A 214 -7.39 6.98 -15.97
CA LYS A 214 -5.98 6.95 -16.37
C LYS A 214 -5.05 7.09 -15.17
N HIS A 215 -5.34 8.02 -14.28
CA HIS A 215 -4.54 8.26 -13.07
C HIS A 215 -4.67 7.11 -12.06
N LEU A 216 -5.85 6.55 -11.84
CA LEU A 216 -6.05 5.38 -11.00
C LEU A 216 -5.25 4.19 -11.51
N MET A 217 -5.38 3.84 -12.80
CA MET A 217 -4.64 2.73 -13.42
C MET A 217 -3.12 2.90 -13.33
N THR A 218 -2.62 4.14 -13.45
CA THR A 218 -1.18 4.42 -13.40
C THR A 218 -0.60 4.30 -12.00
N ASN A 219 -1.39 4.60 -10.96
CA ASN A 219 -0.93 4.63 -9.58
C ASN A 219 -1.33 3.37 -8.78
N THR A 220 -2.08 2.44 -9.37
CA THR A 220 -2.43 1.16 -8.76
C THR A 220 -1.34 0.13 -8.99
N LEU A 221 -1.09 -0.72 -7.99
CA LEU A 221 -0.26 -1.90 -8.17
C LEU A 221 -0.91 -2.82 -9.20
N ARG A 222 -0.17 -3.12 -10.26
CA ARG A 222 -0.68 -3.98 -11.34
C ARG A 222 -0.88 -5.41 -10.84
N PRO A 223 -2.09 -5.97 -10.94
CA PRO A 223 -2.32 -7.36 -10.64
C PRO A 223 -1.53 -8.30 -11.55
N ASN A 224 -1.16 -9.46 -11.00
CA ASN A 224 -0.42 -10.48 -11.77
C ASN A 224 -1.34 -11.46 -12.52
N GLU A 225 -2.65 -11.40 -12.28
CA GLU A 225 -3.64 -12.31 -12.85
C GLU A 225 -4.81 -11.54 -13.48
N GLU A 226 -5.36 -12.07 -14.56
CA GLU A 226 -6.49 -11.48 -15.28
C GLU A 226 -7.72 -11.28 -14.38
N LYS A 227 -8.04 -12.28 -13.56
CA LYS A 227 -9.14 -12.22 -12.58
C LYS A 227 -9.03 -11.02 -11.62
N LEU A 228 -7.83 -10.71 -11.18
CA LEU A 228 -7.59 -9.57 -10.28
C LEU A 228 -7.65 -8.23 -11.04
N TRP A 229 -7.35 -8.23 -12.34
CA TRP A 229 -7.56 -7.07 -13.20
C TRP A 229 -9.04 -6.75 -13.38
N ASP A 230 -9.87 -7.75 -13.65
CA ASP A 230 -11.33 -7.58 -13.77
C ASP A 230 -11.94 -6.99 -12.50
N GLN A 231 -11.44 -7.43 -11.35
CA GLN A 231 -11.83 -6.88 -10.06
C GLN A 231 -11.37 -5.42 -9.90
N ALA A 232 -10.11 -5.13 -10.22
CA ALA A 232 -9.57 -3.77 -10.13
C ALA A 232 -10.33 -2.79 -11.02
N LEU A 233 -10.69 -3.19 -12.25
CA LEU A 233 -11.50 -2.37 -13.16
C LEU A 233 -12.89 -2.04 -12.59
N LYS A 234 -13.57 -3.01 -11.97
CA LYS A 234 -14.85 -2.77 -11.28
C LYS A 234 -14.70 -1.81 -10.12
N HIS A 235 -13.58 -1.90 -9.37
CA HIS A 235 -13.29 -0.97 -8.29
C HIS A 235 -13.02 0.44 -8.82
N PHE A 236 -12.31 0.60 -9.95
CA PHE A 236 -12.10 1.91 -10.56
C PHE A 236 -13.43 2.55 -10.96
N ASP A 237 -14.32 1.80 -11.59
CA ASP A 237 -15.64 2.32 -11.99
C ASP A 237 -16.41 2.84 -10.76
N GLN A 238 -16.48 2.05 -9.70
CA GLN A 238 -17.17 2.46 -8.46
C GLN A 238 -16.49 3.66 -7.79
N ILE A 239 -15.15 3.69 -7.71
CA ILE A 239 -14.40 4.83 -7.14
C ILE A 239 -14.70 6.11 -7.93
N ILE A 240 -14.73 6.05 -9.26
CA ILE A 240 -14.98 7.21 -10.12
C ILE A 240 -16.42 7.72 -9.96
N GLU A 241 -17.38 6.83 -9.71
CA GLU A 241 -18.78 7.23 -9.49
C GLU A 241 -19.00 7.84 -8.11
N ASP A 242 -18.40 7.28 -7.07
CA ASP A 242 -18.74 7.57 -5.68
C ASP A 242 -17.80 8.61 -5.03
N ILE A 243 -16.56 8.74 -5.50
CA ILE A 243 -15.53 9.57 -4.87
C ILE A 243 -15.11 10.73 -5.79
N PRO A 244 -15.12 11.97 -5.30
CA PRO A 244 -14.56 13.09 -6.06
C PRO A 244 -13.04 12.93 -6.22
N ILE A 245 -12.57 13.05 -7.45
CA ILE A 245 -11.17 12.93 -7.81
C ILE A 245 -10.68 14.25 -8.39
N TYR A 246 -9.55 14.73 -7.87
CA TYR A 246 -8.99 16.03 -8.23
C TYR A 246 -7.56 15.91 -8.75
N MET A 247 -7.15 16.88 -9.56
CA MET A 247 -5.76 17.20 -9.86
C MET A 247 -5.36 18.46 -9.11
N LEU A 248 -4.24 18.43 -8.43
CA LEU A 248 -3.59 19.57 -7.81
C LEU A 248 -2.29 19.89 -8.54
N ASP A 249 -2.20 21.06 -9.14
CA ASP A 249 -0.94 21.67 -9.53
C ASP A 249 -0.32 22.30 -8.28
N ALA A 250 0.63 21.58 -7.66
CA ALA A 250 1.07 21.84 -6.29
C ALA A 250 2.41 22.57 -6.23
N SER A 251 2.44 23.70 -5.55
CA SER A 251 3.65 24.18 -4.92
C SER A 251 3.92 23.45 -3.60
N LEU A 252 5.14 23.49 -3.10
CA LEU A 252 5.48 22.95 -1.77
C LEU A 252 5.16 23.99 -0.68
N SER A 253 3.88 24.34 -0.54
CA SER A 253 3.43 25.40 0.37
C SER A 253 2.10 25.07 1.06
N THR A 254 1.82 25.77 2.14
CA THR A 254 0.53 25.64 2.85
C THR A 254 -0.66 26.22 2.07
N SER A 255 -0.42 27.02 1.03
CA SER A 255 -1.49 27.50 0.13
C SER A 255 -2.08 26.35 -0.69
N ALA A 256 -1.26 25.39 -1.15
CA ALA A 256 -1.72 24.18 -1.80
C ALA A 256 -2.66 23.35 -0.91
N VAL A 257 -2.33 23.22 0.38
CA VAL A 257 -3.19 22.55 1.36
C VAL A 257 -4.54 23.26 1.52
N LYS A 258 -4.52 24.60 1.61
CA LYS A 258 -5.77 25.39 1.72
C LYS A 258 -6.61 25.30 0.46
N ALA A 259 -5.99 25.29 -0.73
CA ALA A 259 -6.69 25.11 -2.00
C ALA A 259 -7.42 23.76 -2.07
N VAL A 260 -6.74 22.67 -1.71
CA VAL A 260 -7.36 21.33 -1.64
C VAL A 260 -8.49 21.30 -0.63
N LYS A 261 -8.28 21.84 0.58
CA LYS A 261 -9.34 21.89 1.59
C LYS A 261 -10.57 22.64 1.08
N LYS A 262 -10.39 23.79 0.45
CA LYS A 262 -11.47 24.57 -0.13
C LYS A 262 -12.22 23.79 -1.23
N ALA A 263 -11.51 23.06 -2.08
CA ALA A 263 -12.13 22.27 -3.15
C ALA A 263 -12.97 21.09 -2.63
N ILE A 264 -12.60 20.50 -1.49
CA ILE A 264 -13.26 19.30 -0.94
C ILE A 264 -14.36 19.66 0.05
N TYR A 265 -14.19 20.72 0.86
CA TYR A 265 -15.09 21.06 1.97
C TYR A 265 -15.82 22.40 1.80
N GLY A 266 -15.53 23.16 0.77
CA GLY A 266 -16.15 24.48 0.50
C GLY A 266 -15.39 25.62 1.14
#